data_f536479b0053546fb393dbd73e40d903
#
_entry.id   f536479b0053546fb393dbd73e40d903
#
_cell.length_a   1.000
_cell.length_b   1.000
_cell.length_c   1.000
_cell.angle_alpha   90.00
_cell.angle_beta   90.00
_cell.angle_gamma   90.00
#
_symmetry.space_group_name_H-M   'P 1'
#
loop_
_entity.id
_entity.type
_entity.pdbx_description
1 polymer ?
#
loop_
_entity_poly.entity_id
_entity_poly.type
_entity_poly.pdbx_seq_one_letter_code
_entity_poly.pdbx_strand_id
1 'polypeptide(L)'
;MDDIYQQQILEHAKYPHNYGTLEGATVSHEEHNPLCGDRVRIDLLIEGDVIADVRFTGRGCAISQASASLLTDELRGMPVEAAKAYSKEDLLELIGIPLSKNPTRLKCALLSLKALKAGLYGVGHIHEDDEL
;
A
#
# COMPACT_ATOMS: atom_id res chain seq x y z
N MET A 1 14.47 16.84 5.18
CA MET A 1 13.48 16.57 5.29
C MET A 1 13.09 16.36 6.52
N ASP A 2 12.16 16.06 6.73
CA ASP A 2 11.73 16.26 7.90
C ASP A 2 11.82 15.17 8.81
N ASP A 3 12.33 15.46 10.02
CA ASP A 3 12.40 14.49 11.06
C ASP A 3 11.01 13.96 11.38
N ILE A 4 10.00 14.81 11.21
CA ILE A 4 8.63 14.39 11.47
C ILE A 4 8.23 13.25 10.57
N TYR A 5 8.54 13.34 9.27
CA TYR A 5 8.18 12.30 8.35
C TYR A 5 9.02 11.05 8.59
N GLN A 6 10.28 11.21 8.95
CA GLN A 6 11.11 10.06 9.26
C GLN A 6 10.58 9.33 10.47
N GLN A 7 10.15 10.07 11.48
CA GLN A 7 9.59 9.45 12.65
C GLN A 7 8.29 8.73 12.35
N GLN A 8 7.47 9.32 11.48
CA GLN A 8 6.24 8.69 11.07
C GLN A 8 6.51 7.36 10.38
N ILE A 9 7.48 7.32 9.49
CA ILE A 9 7.83 6.10 8.80
C ILE A 9 8.31 5.04 9.79
N LEU A 10 9.18 5.42 10.72
CA LEU A 10 9.70 4.47 11.67
C LEU A 10 8.62 3.94 12.59
N GLU A 11 7.70 4.79 13.00
CA GLU A 11 6.63 4.34 13.86
C GLU A 11 5.69 3.40 13.14
N HIS A 12 5.32 3.73 11.91
CA HIS A 12 4.43 2.86 11.16
C HIS A 12 5.13 1.54 10.79
N ALA A 13 6.43 1.54 10.62
CA ALA A 13 7.16 0.31 10.36
C ALA A 13 7.23 -0.57 11.59
N LYS A 14 7.37 0.05 12.77
CA LYS A 14 7.50 -0.70 13.98
C LYS A 14 6.15 -1.15 14.51
N TYR A 15 5.15 -0.30 14.39
CA TYR A 15 3.80 -0.61 14.88
C TYR A 15 2.80 -0.34 13.77
N PRO A 16 2.76 -1.21 12.75
CA PRO A 16 1.91 -0.93 11.59
C PRO A 16 0.44 -0.96 11.94
N HIS A 17 -0.30 -0.02 11.37
CA HIS A 17 -1.74 0.05 11.55
C HIS A 17 -2.39 -0.98 10.62
N ASN A 18 -3.52 -1.50 11.05
CA ASN A 18 -4.33 -2.39 10.22
C ASN A 18 -3.59 -3.67 9.81
N TYR A 19 -2.65 -4.11 10.64
CA TYR A 19 -1.88 -5.28 10.30
C TYR A 19 -2.66 -6.54 10.66
N GLY A 20 -2.66 -7.50 9.78
CA GLY A 20 -3.35 -8.76 10.01
C GLY A 20 -4.14 -9.17 8.79
N THR A 21 -4.94 -10.22 8.94
CA THR A 21 -5.80 -10.69 7.86
C THR A 21 -7.23 -10.27 8.16
N LEU A 22 -8.07 -10.25 7.13
CA LEU A 22 -9.45 -9.85 7.28
C LEU A 22 -10.32 -10.99 6.84
N GLU A 23 -11.04 -11.57 7.82
CA GLU A 23 -11.89 -12.67 7.51
C GLU A 23 -13.07 -12.20 6.71
N GLY A 24 -13.46 -12.93 5.69
CA GLY A 24 -14.57 -12.50 4.85
C GLY A 24 -14.22 -11.40 3.85
N ALA A 25 -12.94 -11.19 3.61
CA ALA A 25 -12.53 -10.12 2.70
C ALA A 25 -13.16 -10.30 1.32
N THR A 26 -13.60 -9.20 0.74
CA THR A 26 -14.14 -9.19 -0.60
C THR A 26 -13.02 -9.33 -1.63
N VAL A 27 -11.88 -8.74 -1.34
CA VAL A 27 -10.73 -8.74 -2.23
C VAL A 27 -9.49 -9.05 -1.42
N SER A 28 -8.65 -9.93 -1.89
CA SER A 28 -7.36 -10.21 -1.28
C SER A 28 -6.36 -10.37 -2.39
N HIS A 29 -5.23 -9.72 -2.27
CA HIS A 29 -4.18 -9.83 -3.28
C HIS A 29 -2.82 -9.58 -2.68
N GLU A 30 -1.84 -10.37 -3.09
CA GLU A 30 -0.48 -10.21 -2.61
C GLU A 30 0.43 -9.88 -3.77
N GLU A 31 1.35 -8.96 -3.55
CA GLU A 31 2.39 -8.64 -4.52
C GLU A 31 3.73 -8.75 -3.83
N HIS A 32 4.76 -9.00 -4.60
CA HIS A 32 6.09 -9.03 -4.04
C HIS A 32 7.07 -8.37 -5.00
N ASN A 33 8.16 -7.88 -4.44
CA ASN A 33 9.21 -7.25 -5.22
C ASN A 33 10.37 -8.24 -5.28
N PRO A 34 10.60 -8.86 -6.43
CA PRO A 34 11.64 -9.90 -6.50
C PRO A 34 13.04 -9.36 -6.27
N LEU A 35 13.24 -8.06 -6.43
CA LEU A 35 14.55 -7.50 -6.25
C LEU A 35 14.96 -7.47 -4.79
N CYS A 36 14.05 -7.25 -3.88
CA CYS A 36 14.40 -7.17 -2.48
C CYS A 36 13.65 -8.17 -1.61
N GLY A 37 12.77 -8.96 -2.18
CA GLY A 37 12.07 -9.95 -1.40
C GLY A 37 10.92 -9.43 -0.56
N ASP A 38 10.62 -8.14 -0.68
CA ASP A 38 9.49 -7.58 0.05
C ASP A 38 8.20 -8.12 -0.51
N ARG A 39 7.21 -8.28 0.34
CA ARG A 39 5.87 -8.69 -0.09
C ARG A 39 4.83 -7.99 0.74
N VAL A 40 3.68 -7.72 0.13
CA VAL A 40 2.55 -7.09 0.81
C VAL A 40 1.27 -7.73 0.31
N ARG A 41 0.42 -8.15 1.24
CA ARG A 41 -0.91 -8.65 0.90
C ARG A 41 -1.91 -7.67 1.48
N ILE A 42 -2.91 -7.30 0.69
CA ILE A 42 -3.97 -6.41 1.14
C ILE A 42 -5.29 -7.15 1.08
N ASP A 43 -6.06 -7.08 2.16
CA ASP A 43 -7.40 -7.63 2.25
C ASP A 43 -8.37 -6.46 2.39
N LEU A 44 -9.40 -6.45 1.58
CA LEU A 44 -10.40 -5.38 1.61
C LEU A 44 -11.77 -5.97 1.83
N LEU A 45 -12.56 -5.32 2.67
CA LEU A 45 -13.98 -5.64 2.80
C LEU A 45 -14.73 -4.49 2.14
N ILE A 46 -15.46 -4.77 1.07
CA ILE A 46 -16.18 -3.75 0.34
C ILE A 46 -17.66 -3.91 0.59
N GLU A 47 -18.32 -2.83 1.01
CA GLU A 47 -19.73 -2.83 1.24
C GLU A 47 -20.33 -1.72 0.41
N GLY A 48 -21.18 -2.10 -0.54
CA GLY A 48 -21.69 -1.16 -1.51
C GLY A 48 -20.52 -0.69 -2.35
N ASP A 49 -20.30 0.61 -2.40
CA ASP A 49 -19.21 1.15 -3.19
C ASP A 49 -18.06 1.65 -2.33
N VAL A 50 -18.01 1.23 -1.07
CA VAL A 50 -17.06 1.81 -0.13
C VAL A 50 -16.21 0.70 0.50
N ILE A 51 -14.94 1.01 0.74
CA ILE A 51 -14.05 0.11 1.45
C ILE A 51 -14.38 0.23 2.94
N ALA A 52 -15.09 -0.77 3.46
CA ALA A 52 -15.55 -0.72 4.85
C ALA A 52 -14.44 -1.06 5.82
N ASP A 53 -13.54 -1.94 5.43
CA ASP A 53 -12.42 -2.30 6.29
C ASP A 53 -11.27 -2.76 5.42
N VAL A 54 -10.06 -2.69 5.97
CA VAL A 54 -8.86 -3.07 5.24
C VAL A 54 -7.83 -3.56 6.22
N ARG A 55 -7.09 -4.57 5.81
CA ARG A 55 -5.96 -5.08 6.59
C ARG A 55 -4.83 -5.40 5.63
N PHE A 56 -3.64 -5.50 6.15
CA PHE A 56 -2.53 -5.96 5.34
C PHE A 56 -1.58 -6.82 6.15
N THR A 57 -0.88 -7.70 5.45
CA THR A 57 0.24 -8.42 6.04
C THR A 57 1.38 -8.31 5.05
N GLY A 58 2.59 -8.52 5.52
CA GLY A 58 3.72 -8.46 4.62
C GLY A 58 5.01 -8.54 5.38
N ARG A 59 6.10 -8.58 4.62
CA ARG A 59 7.42 -8.52 5.21
C ARG A 59 8.28 -7.72 4.26
N GLY A 60 9.23 -7.02 4.81
CA GLY A 60 10.11 -6.21 3.99
C GLY A 60 10.73 -5.10 4.79
N CYS A 61 11.26 -4.14 4.09
CA CYS A 61 11.97 -3.06 4.75
C CYS A 61 11.00 -2.09 5.41
N ALA A 62 11.54 -1.20 6.20
CA ALA A 62 10.72 -0.23 6.93
C ALA A 62 9.84 0.59 5.98
N ILE A 63 10.37 0.93 4.81
CA ILE A 63 9.63 1.74 3.85
C ILE A 63 8.39 1.01 3.35
N SER A 64 8.52 -0.28 3.00
CA SER A 64 7.36 -0.99 2.47
C SER A 64 6.31 -1.22 3.56
N GLN A 65 6.74 -1.49 4.78
CA GLN A 65 5.80 -1.69 5.87
C GLN A 65 5.08 -0.39 6.24
N ALA A 66 5.82 0.69 6.31
CA ALA A 66 5.23 1.97 6.68
C ALA A 66 4.29 2.46 5.59
N SER A 67 4.65 2.26 4.33
CA SER A 67 3.79 2.69 3.23
C SER A 67 2.47 1.94 3.25
N ALA A 68 2.51 0.63 3.51
CA ALA A 68 1.29 -0.16 3.59
C ALA A 68 0.42 0.29 4.76
N SER A 69 1.05 0.57 5.89
CA SER A 69 0.32 1.04 7.06
C SER A 69 -0.38 2.36 6.78
N LEU A 70 0.34 3.30 6.19
CA LEU A 70 -0.22 4.62 5.87
C LEU A 70 -1.32 4.50 4.82
N LEU A 71 -1.09 3.69 3.80
CA LEU A 71 -2.08 3.54 2.73
C LEU A 71 -3.37 2.92 3.27
N THR A 72 -3.26 1.91 4.11
CA THR A 72 -4.45 1.26 4.64
C THR A 72 -5.27 2.21 5.51
N ASP A 73 -4.61 3.13 6.22
CA ASP A 73 -5.36 4.13 6.97
C ASP A 73 -6.17 5.02 6.03
N GLU A 74 -5.60 5.36 4.87
CA GLU A 74 -6.30 6.21 3.91
C GLU A 74 -7.45 5.47 3.24
N LEU A 75 -7.29 4.18 3.02
CA LEU A 75 -8.29 3.42 2.29
C LEU A 75 -9.56 3.17 3.08
N ARG A 76 -9.48 3.15 4.40
CA ARG A 76 -10.65 2.83 5.20
C ARG A 76 -11.71 3.92 5.04
N GLY A 77 -12.88 3.54 4.59
CA GLY A 77 -13.98 4.48 4.36
C GLY A 77 -13.93 5.14 2.99
N MET A 78 -12.96 4.80 2.17
CA MET A 78 -12.81 5.44 0.87
C MET A 78 -13.73 4.76 -0.16
N PRO A 79 -14.37 5.51 -1.05
CA PRO A 79 -15.11 4.89 -2.13
C PRO A 79 -14.17 4.08 -3.03
N VAL A 80 -14.65 2.95 -3.52
CA VAL A 80 -13.84 2.08 -4.34
C VAL A 80 -13.30 2.81 -5.57
N GLU A 81 -14.13 3.68 -6.17
CA GLU A 81 -13.67 4.42 -7.35
C GLU A 81 -12.52 5.35 -7.01
N ALA A 82 -12.54 5.94 -5.82
CA ALA A 82 -11.44 6.80 -5.39
C ALA A 82 -10.18 5.97 -5.15
N ALA A 83 -10.34 4.76 -4.62
CA ALA A 83 -9.19 3.89 -4.40
C ALA A 83 -8.59 3.46 -5.73
N LYS A 84 -9.42 3.22 -6.74
CA LYS A 84 -8.91 2.87 -8.05
C LYS A 84 -8.15 4.01 -8.68
N ALA A 85 -8.52 5.23 -8.35
CA ALA A 85 -7.87 6.42 -8.89
C ALA A 85 -6.67 6.89 -8.06
N TYR A 86 -6.43 6.26 -6.91
CA TYR A 86 -5.34 6.67 -6.03
C TYR A 86 -4.02 6.49 -6.79
N SER A 87 -3.20 7.54 -6.83
CA SER A 87 -2.03 7.52 -7.67
C SER A 87 -0.75 7.34 -6.86
N LYS A 88 0.33 7.05 -7.56
CA LYS A 88 1.61 6.95 -6.88
C LYS A 88 2.00 8.30 -6.29
N GLU A 89 1.62 9.38 -6.96
CA GLU A 89 1.91 10.71 -6.43
C GLU A 89 1.17 10.93 -5.12
N ASP A 90 -0.07 10.44 -5.04
CA ASP A 90 -0.83 10.55 -3.81
C ASP A 90 -0.13 9.81 -2.67
N LEU A 91 0.36 8.62 -2.95
CA LEU A 91 1.03 7.83 -1.93
C LEU A 91 2.36 8.45 -1.53
N LEU A 92 3.11 8.95 -2.50
CA LEU A 92 4.39 9.57 -2.19
C LEU A 92 4.22 10.82 -1.35
N GLU A 93 3.14 11.56 -1.59
CA GLU A 93 2.85 12.72 -0.79
C GLU A 93 2.48 12.29 0.63
N LEU A 94 1.73 11.21 0.76
CA LEU A 94 1.34 10.70 2.06
C LEU A 94 2.56 10.25 2.86
N ILE A 95 3.51 9.60 2.21
CA ILE A 95 4.72 9.13 2.85
C ILE A 95 5.59 10.30 3.28
N GLY A 96 5.68 11.31 2.44
CA GLY A 96 6.32 12.56 2.82
C GLY A 96 7.83 12.65 2.72
N ILE A 97 8.49 11.56 2.33
CA ILE A 97 9.94 11.65 2.15
C ILE A 97 10.27 11.50 0.68
N PRO A 98 11.36 12.14 0.23
CA PRO A 98 11.70 12.11 -1.18
C PRO A 98 12.36 10.78 -1.54
N LEU A 99 11.72 10.03 -2.42
CA LEU A 99 12.22 8.74 -2.84
C LEU A 99 12.56 8.72 -4.31
N SER A 100 12.38 9.84 -5.01
CA SER A 100 12.55 9.85 -6.45
C SER A 100 13.96 9.52 -6.90
N LYS A 101 14.95 9.71 -6.05
CA LYS A 101 16.32 9.43 -6.42
C LYS A 101 16.79 8.05 -5.99
N ASN A 102 15.89 7.23 -5.46
CA ASN A 102 16.27 5.91 -5.02
C ASN A 102 15.27 4.90 -5.58
N PRO A 103 15.54 4.37 -6.77
CA PRO A 103 14.57 3.50 -7.43
C PRO A 103 14.18 2.26 -6.63
N THR A 104 15.11 1.70 -5.89
CA THR A 104 14.80 0.52 -5.09
C THR A 104 13.82 0.85 -3.99
N ARG A 105 14.07 1.93 -3.26
CA ARG A 105 13.16 2.30 -2.19
C ARG A 105 11.83 2.77 -2.73
N LEU A 106 11.84 3.40 -3.89
CA LEU A 106 10.60 3.82 -4.52
C LEU A 106 9.73 2.60 -4.82
N LYS A 107 10.32 1.54 -5.34
CA LYS A 107 9.54 0.34 -5.62
C LYS A 107 9.03 -0.30 -4.35
N CYS A 108 9.81 -0.29 -3.28
CA CYS A 108 9.35 -0.80 -2.00
C CYS A 108 8.17 0.02 -1.49
N ALA A 109 8.25 1.33 -1.63
CA ALA A 109 7.19 2.20 -1.16
C ALA A 109 5.89 2.00 -1.93
N LEU A 110 5.99 1.66 -3.20
CA LEU A 110 4.80 1.54 -4.04
C LEU A 110 4.22 0.12 -4.09
N LEU A 111 4.83 -0.82 -3.39
CA LEU A 111 4.40 -2.20 -3.45
C LEU A 111 2.96 -2.37 -2.94
N SER A 112 2.62 -1.69 -1.87
CA SER A 112 1.27 -1.78 -1.32
C SER A 112 0.23 -1.22 -2.30
N LEU A 113 0.58 -0.14 -2.99
CA LEU A 113 -0.33 0.44 -3.96
C LEU A 113 -0.51 -0.52 -5.15
N LYS A 114 0.56 -1.20 -5.53
CA LYS A 114 0.47 -2.18 -6.60
C LYS A 114 -0.45 -3.33 -6.19
N ALA A 115 -0.34 -3.78 -4.95
CA ALA A 115 -1.20 -4.84 -4.44
C ALA A 115 -2.67 -4.39 -4.44
N LEU A 116 -2.93 -3.16 -4.03
CA LEU A 116 -4.27 -2.61 -4.02
C LEU A 116 -4.85 -2.57 -5.43
N LYS A 117 -4.09 -2.03 -6.36
CA LYS A 117 -4.58 -1.88 -7.71
C LYS A 117 -4.80 -3.23 -8.38
N ALA A 118 -3.88 -4.15 -8.20
CA ALA A 118 -4.04 -5.48 -8.78
C ALA A 118 -5.27 -6.17 -8.23
N GLY A 119 -5.53 -6.01 -6.94
CA GLY A 119 -6.70 -6.60 -6.32
C GLY A 119 -7.99 -5.99 -6.84
N LEU A 120 -8.02 -4.66 -6.98
CA LEU A 120 -9.23 -3.99 -7.41
C LEU A 120 -9.53 -4.18 -8.90
N TYR A 121 -8.48 -4.27 -9.72
CA TYR A 121 -8.69 -4.42 -11.15
C TYR A 121 -8.59 -5.87 -11.61
N GLY A 122 -8.12 -6.74 -10.78
CA GLY A 122 -7.92 -8.13 -11.14
C GLY A 122 -6.53 -8.36 -11.70
N VAL A 123 -6.04 -9.57 -11.50
CA VAL A 123 -4.71 -9.90 -11.93
C VAL A 123 -4.64 -9.83 -13.43
N GLY A 124 -3.63 -9.24 -13.92
CA GLY A 124 -3.45 -9.14 -15.36
C GLY A 124 -3.81 -7.83 -15.94
N HIS A 125 -4.46 -6.99 -15.17
CA HIS A 125 -4.81 -5.69 -15.67
C HIS A 125 -3.76 -4.63 -15.35
N ILE A 126 -2.80 -4.95 -14.52
CA ILE A 126 -1.75 -4.01 -14.18
C ILE A 126 -0.54 -4.32 -15.00
N HIS A 127 -0.10 -3.37 -15.81
CA HIS A 127 1.07 -3.56 -16.61
C HIS A 127 2.23 -2.83 -16.01
N GLU A 128 3.43 -3.23 -16.42
CA GLU A 128 4.58 -2.60 -15.88
C GLU A 128 4.56 -1.16 -16.02
N ASP A 129 4.08 -0.69 -17.14
CA ASP A 129 4.08 0.69 -17.32
C ASP A 129 3.11 1.36 -16.52
N ASP A 130 2.04 0.74 -16.19
CA ASP A 130 1.07 1.39 -15.43
C ASP A 130 1.47 1.52 -14.08
N GLU A 131 2.53 0.93 -13.72
CA GLU A 131 2.76 0.98 -12.51
C GLU A 131 3.23 1.95 -12.11
N LEU A 132 3.11 2.22 -11.62
CA LEU A 132 3.30 3.14 -10.72
C LEU A 132 4.61 3.70 -10.93
#